data_62649d5ca9eff8fc32e109f46da6b361
#
_entry.id   62649d5ca9eff8fc32e109f46da6b361
#
_cell.length_a   1.000
_cell.length_b   1.000
_cell.length_c   1.000
_cell.angle_alpha   90.00
_cell.angle_beta   90.00
_cell.angle_gamma   90.00
#
_symmetry.space_group_name_H-M   'P 1'
#
loop_
_entity.id
_entity.type
_entity.pdbx_description
1 polymer ?
#
loop_
_entity_poly.entity_id
_entity_poly.type
_entity_poly.pdbx_seq_one_letter_code
_entity_poly.pdbx_strand_id
1 'polypeptide(L)'
;MKEQSNNQPEQIAIRERICKHLREIEEQHHVKVLYAVESGSRAWGFSSPDSDWDVRFIYVHTPEWYFHIEEQKDTIEQMFPDETDMAGWDLKKALRLFKRSNPSLFEWLHSPIIYQMDEQFIHEIRQMETQYFNSEKAMFHYNHIYKKHNDRYIRDYGLPLKRFLYYLRGILVCKWLSQKATMPPVRFKELVDATVEEPDMKAKIAHLLELKKKSNEHNLEPVDEELFAWAQEWAEFYNQKIEHIHPEKKTMPDEKLNRLMYDTVKRMATQSPNSPSQHPKIIK
;
A
#
# COMPACT_ATOMS: atom_id res chain seq x y z
N MET A 1 13.66 -27.57 -4.14
CA MET A 1 12.27 -27.61 -4.65
C MET A 1 11.34 -28.44 -3.74
N LYS A 2 11.32 -28.23 -2.40
CA LYS A 2 10.42 -28.97 -1.48
C LYS A 2 9.84 -28.13 -0.32
N GLU A 3 10.05 -26.80 -0.27
CA GLU A 3 9.55 -25.94 0.84
C GLU A 3 8.26 -25.16 0.54
N GLN A 4 7.72 -25.23 -0.67
CA GLN A 4 6.50 -24.46 -1.03
C GLN A 4 5.18 -25.20 -0.77
N SER A 5 5.17 -26.46 -0.38
CA SER A 5 3.93 -27.24 -0.31
C SER A 5 3.26 -27.32 1.09
N ASN A 6 3.92 -26.88 2.17
CA ASN A 6 3.35 -27.00 3.53
C ASN A 6 2.58 -25.76 4.02
N ASN A 7 2.68 -24.60 3.36
CA ASN A 7 2.03 -23.35 3.79
C ASN A 7 0.66 -23.09 3.15
N GLN A 8 0.19 -23.90 2.23
CA GLN A 8 -1.10 -23.66 1.55
C GLN A 8 -2.33 -23.67 2.50
N PRO A 9 -2.48 -24.61 3.44
CA PRO A 9 -3.64 -24.62 4.33
C PRO A 9 -3.67 -23.41 5.27
N GLU A 10 -2.53 -23.01 5.79
CA GLU A 10 -2.39 -21.86 6.69
C GLU A 10 -2.69 -20.54 5.96
N GLN A 11 -2.18 -20.36 4.75
CA GLN A 11 -2.47 -19.19 3.92
C GLN A 11 -3.95 -19.10 3.54
N ILE A 12 -4.61 -20.24 3.28
CA ILE A 12 -6.05 -20.29 3.02
C ILE A 12 -6.83 -19.86 4.26
N ALA A 13 -6.50 -20.41 5.44
CA ALA A 13 -7.16 -20.08 6.70
C ALA A 13 -7.03 -18.58 7.05
N ILE A 14 -5.85 -18.01 6.85
CA ILE A 14 -5.62 -16.58 7.06
C ILE A 14 -6.43 -15.73 6.09
N ARG A 15 -6.47 -16.10 4.83
CA ARG A 15 -7.26 -15.40 3.82
C ARG A 15 -8.76 -15.43 4.17
N GLU A 16 -9.29 -16.58 4.56
CA GLU A 16 -10.68 -16.74 4.99
C GLU A 16 -11.01 -15.88 6.21
N ARG A 17 -10.10 -15.81 7.19
CA ARG A 17 -10.20 -14.97 8.38
C ARG A 17 -10.26 -13.49 8.00
N ILE A 18 -9.35 -12.99 7.17
CA ILE A 18 -9.33 -11.60 6.72
C ILE A 18 -10.60 -11.28 5.93
N CYS A 19 -11.04 -12.17 5.05
CA CYS A 19 -12.31 -11.98 4.34
C CYS A 19 -13.53 -11.98 5.27
N LYS A 20 -13.48 -12.69 6.40
CA LYS A 20 -14.51 -12.62 7.43
C LYS A 20 -14.52 -11.24 8.10
N HIS A 21 -13.36 -10.73 8.51
CA HIS A 21 -13.24 -9.38 9.08
C HIS A 21 -13.73 -8.28 8.12
N LEU A 22 -13.43 -8.41 6.83
CA LEU A 22 -13.95 -7.47 5.82
C LEU A 22 -15.49 -7.48 5.77
N ARG A 23 -16.13 -8.65 5.86
CA ARG A 23 -17.60 -8.74 5.94
C ARG A 23 -18.16 -8.13 7.23
N GLU A 24 -17.51 -8.37 8.37
CA GLU A 24 -17.88 -7.75 9.65
C GLU A 24 -17.83 -6.21 9.57
N ILE A 25 -16.79 -5.66 8.91
CA ILE A 25 -16.67 -4.21 8.65
C ILE A 25 -17.78 -3.73 7.72
N GLU A 26 -18.08 -4.45 6.63
CA GLU A 26 -19.18 -4.09 5.71
C GLU A 26 -20.53 -4.01 6.44
N GLU A 27 -20.81 -4.98 7.30
CA GLU A 27 -22.07 -5.04 8.10
C GLU A 27 -22.12 -3.93 9.17
N GLN A 28 -21.03 -3.76 9.92
CA GLN A 28 -20.97 -2.80 11.04
C GLN A 28 -21.07 -1.35 10.56
N HIS A 29 -20.43 -1.03 9.42
CA HIS A 29 -20.34 0.34 8.91
C HIS A 29 -21.31 0.63 7.76
N HIS A 30 -22.11 -0.36 7.34
CA HIS A 30 -23.04 -0.24 6.20
C HIS A 30 -22.35 0.23 4.92
N VAL A 31 -21.20 -0.35 4.62
CA VAL A 31 -20.37 -0.05 3.46
C VAL A 31 -20.18 -1.26 2.59
N LYS A 32 -19.65 -1.07 1.37
CA LYS A 32 -19.20 -2.13 0.50
C LYS A 32 -17.71 -1.98 0.22
N VAL A 33 -16.92 -3.03 0.47
CA VAL A 33 -15.49 -3.04 0.15
C VAL A 33 -15.32 -3.27 -1.34
N LEU A 34 -14.62 -2.33 -1.99
CA LEU A 34 -14.30 -2.38 -3.42
C LEU A 34 -12.96 -3.06 -3.68
N TYR A 35 -12.00 -2.88 -2.78
CA TYR A 35 -10.66 -3.40 -2.93
C TYR A 35 -10.03 -3.59 -1.56
N ALA A 36 -9.44 -4.74 -1.31
CA ALA A 36 -8.71 -5.02 -0.07
C ALA A 36 -7.44 -5.79 -0.35
N VAL A 37 -6.33 -5.36 0.22
CA VAL A 37 -4.99 -5.88 -0.03
C VAL A 37 -4.16 -5.96 1.24
N GLU A 38 -3.14 -6.78 1.19
CA GLU A 38 -2.04 -6.70 2.15
C GLU A 38 -1.13 -5.52 1.85
N SER A 39 -0.61 -4.89 2.89
CA SER A 39 0.37 -3.81 2.86
C SER A 39 1.61 -4.18 3.70
N GLY A 40 2.51 -3.23 3.91
CA GLY A 40 3.64 -3.38 4.81
C GLY A 40 4.60 -4.53 4.45
N SER A 41 5.23 -5.10 5.48
CA SER A 41 6.32 -6.07 5.32
C SER A 41 5.92 -7.34 4.59
N ARG A 42 4.66 -7.79 4.72
CA ARG A 42 4.14 -8.97 4.01
C ARG A 42 3.98 -8.72 2.52
N ALA A 43 3.42 -7.58 2.13
CA ALA A 43 3.32 -7.17 0.74
C ALA A 43 4.71 -7.00 0.11
N TRP A 44 5.66 -6.45 0.86
CA TRP A 44 7.03 -6.26 0.40
C TRP A 44 7.85 -7.55 0.35
N GLY A 45 7.40 -8.61 1.04
CA GLY A 45 8.02 -9.94 0.98
C GLY A 45 9.19 -10.16 1.94
N PHE A 46 9.25 -9.37 3.04
CA PHE A 46 10.24 -9.54 4.11
C PHE A 46 9.62 -9.55 5.53
N SER A 47 8.41 -10.05 5.65
CA SER A 47 7.80 -10.28 6.97
C SER A 47 8.58 -11.30 7.79
N SER A 48 8.59 -11.09 9.11
CA SER A 48 8.95 -12.10 10.11
C SER A 48 7.71 -12.93 10.51
N PRO A 49 7.88 -14.06 11.22
CA PRO A 49 6.76 -14.86 11.69
C PRO A 49 5.74 -14.09 12.54
N ASP A 50 6.24 -13.16 13.35
CA ASP A 50 5.48 -12.28 14.26
C ASP A 50 5.09 -10.92 13.66
N SER A 51 5.19 -10.74 12.34
CA SER A 51 4.72 -9.51 11.69
C SER A 51 3.21 -9.46 11.66
N ASP A 52 2.63 -8.29 11.92
CA ASP A 52 1.19 -8.01 11.81
C ASP A 52 0.65 -8.29 10.40
N TRP A 53 -0.66 -8.45 10.31
CA TRP A 53 -1.39 -8.44 9.05
C TRP A 53 -1.90 -7.03 8.80
N ASP A 54 -1.30 -6.34 7.82
CA ASP A 54 -1.57 -4.94 7.47
C ASP A 54 -2.59 -4.86 6.33
N VAL A 55 -3.87 -5.07 6.61
CA VAL A 55 -4.92 -5.03 5.58
C VAL A 55 -5.34 -3.59 5.30
N ARG A 56 -5.27 -3.20 4.05
CA ARG A 56 -5.68 -1.87 3.57
C ARG A 56 -6.79 -2.01 2.56
N PHE A 57 -7.82 -1.16 2.64
CA PHE A 57 -8.98 -1.33 1.78
C PHE A 57 -9.62 0.00 1.35
N ILE A 58 -10.31 -0.06 0.21
CA ILE A 58 -11.13 1.02 -0.32
C ILE A 58 -12.59 0.55 -0.22
N TYR A 59 -13.44 1.42 0.31
CA TYR A 59 -14.86 1.11 0.49
C TYR A 59 -15.76 2.23 -0.03
N VAL A 60 -17.02 1.91 -0.26
CA VAL A 60 -18.04 2.86 -0.71
C VAL A 60 -19.25 2.79 0.22
N HIS A 61 -19.79 3.94 0.57
CA HIS A 61 -21.05 4.09 1.28
C HIS A 61 -22.25 4.03 0.34
N THR A 62 -23.48 4.02 0.93
CA THR A 62 -24.70 4.23 0.18
C THR A 62 -24.76 5.65 -0.40
N PRO A 63 -25.55 5.90 -1.47
CA PRO A 63 -25.66 7.25 -2.04
C PRO A 63 -26.05 8.33 -1.03
N GLU A 64 -26.94 8.03 -0.08
CA GLU A 64 -27.44 8.96 0.93
C GLU A 64 -26.31 9.50 1.80
N TRP A 65 -25.32 8.67 2.10
CA TRP A 65 -24.17 9.08 2.91
C TRP A 65 -23.40 10.25 2.27
N TYR A 66 -23.26 10.28 0.94
CA TYR A 66 -22.54 11.34 0.23
C TYR A 66 -23.29 12.68 0.19
N PHE A 67 -24.58 12.68 0.56
CA PHE A 67 -25.42 13.88 0.60
C PHE A 67 -25.60 14.46 2.01
N HIS A 68 -24.87 13.97 3.02
CA HIS A 68 -24.86 14.61 4.33
C HIS A 68 -24.30 16.04 4.23
N ILE A 69 -24.93 16.96 4.97
CA ILE A 69 -24.50 18.38 5.01
C ILE A 69 -23.14 18.49 5.71
N GLU A 70 -22.99 17.76 6.83
CA GLU A 70 -21.74 17.73 7.59
C GLU A 70 -20.76 16.73 7.01
N GLU A 71 -19.45 17.03 7.10
CA GLU A 71 -18.40 16.10 6.70
C GLU A 71 -18.42 14.86 7.57
N GLN A 72 -18.51 13.70 6.93
CA GLN A 72 -18.51 12.41 7.59
C GLN A 72 -17.08 11.86 7.68
N LYS A 73 -16.82 10.97 8.66
CA LYS A 73 -15.53 10.27 8.78
C LYS A 73 -15.30 9.39 7.56
N ASP A 74 -14.25 9.67 6.81
CA ASP A 74 -13.91 9.03 5.54
C ASP A 74 -12.84 7.92 5.68
N THR A 75 -12.64 7.43 6.94
CA THR A 75 -11.74 6.32 7.28
C THR A 75 -12.40 5.34 8.23
N ILE A 76 -12.10 4.07 8.04
CA ILE A 76 -12.40 2.98 8.99
C ILE A 76 -11.06 2.41 9.43
N GLU A 77 -10.82 2.34 10.73
CA GLU A 77 -9.62 1.77 11.34
C GLU A 77 -10.04 0.82 12.45
N GLN A 78 -9.58 -0.41 12.38
CA GLN A 78 -9.91 -1.46 13.33
C GLN A 78 -8.74 -2.42 13.52
N MET A 79 -8.33 -2.61 14.77
CA MET A 79 -7.41 -3.67 15.16
C MET A 79 -8.22 -4.85 15.71
N PHE A 80 -8.00 -6.03 15.14
CA PHE A 80 -8.62 -7.27 15.60
C PHE A 80 -7.75 -7.97 16.65
N PRO A 81 -8.33 -8.80 17.54
CA PRO A 81 -7.58 -9.51 18.59
C PRO A 81 -6.52 -10.48 18.07
N ASP A 82 -6.57 -10.84 16.81
CA ASP A 82 -5.65 -11.74 16.11
C ASP A 82 -4.51 -11.01 15.38
N GLU A 83 -4.22 -9.77 15.80
CA GLU A 83 -3.15 -8.89 15.25
C GLU A 83 -3.38 -8.53 13.77
N THR A 84 -4.65 -8.53 13.32
CA THR A 84 -5.00 -8.00 12.00
C THR A 84 -5.31 -6.51 12.12
N ASP A 85 -4.44 -5.66 11.58
CA ASP A 85 -4.62 -4.21 11.48
C ASP A 85 -5.33 -3.85 10.17
N MET A 86 -6.57 -3.37 10.26
CA MET A 86 -7.38 -3.02 9.11
C MET A 86 -7.62 -1.52 9.03
N ALA A 87 -7.19 -0.90 7.94
CA ALA A 87 -7.43 0.51 7.67
C ALA A 87 -7.98 0.73 6.27
N GLY A 88 -9.12 1.40 6.19
CA GLY A 88 -9.83 1.67 4.94
C GLY A 88 -10.06 3.14 4.67
N TRP A 89 -10.15 3.48 3.39
CA TRP A 89 -10.51 4.80 2.90
C TRP A 89 -11.81 4.75 2.12
N ASP A 90 -12.69 5.72 2.40
CA ASP A 90 -13.87 5.94 1.57
C ASP A 90 -13.49 6.22 0.11
N LEU A 91 -14.33 5.81 -0.82
CA LEU A 91 -14.13 6.00 -2.26
C LEU A 91 -13.79 7.45 -2.61
N LYS A 92 -14.50 8.44 -2.07
CA LYS A 92 -14.25 9.86 -2.34
C LYS A 92 -12.87 10.28 -1.85
N LYS A 93 -12.43 9.82 -0.68
CA LYS A 93 -11.09 10.02 -0.16
C LYS A 93 -10.05 9.33 -1.03
N ALA A 94 -10.23 8.07 -1.39
CA ALA A 94 -9.33 7.32 -2.25
C ALA A 94 -9.12 8.02 -3.60
N LEU A 95 -10.19 8.49 -4.25
CA LEU A 95 -10.10 9.23 -5.52
C LEU A 95 -9.40 10.60 -5.36
N ARG A 96 -9.59 11.30 -4.24
CA ARG A 96 -8.83 12.52 -3.90
C ARG A 96 -7.34 12.24 -3.72
N LEU A 97 -7.00 11.14 -3.06
CA LEU A 97 -5.61 10.69 -2.87
C LEU A 97 -4.98 10.26 -4.20
N PHE A 98 -5.74 9.57 -5.05
CA PHE A 98 -5.32 9.21 -6.40
C PHE A 98 -5.00 10.46 -7.24
N LYS A 99 -5.90 11.45 -7.26
CA LYS A 99 -5.70 12.74 -7.93
C LYS A 99 -4.43 13.46 -7.46
N ARG A 100 -4.13 13.37 -6.17
CA ARG A 100 -2.94 14.00 -5.56
C ARG A 100 -1.66 13.19 -5.74
N SER A 101 -1.74 12.04 -6.41
CA SER A 101 -0.63 11.09 -6.54
C SER A 101 -0.08 10.62 -5.19
N ASN A 102 -0.98 10.20 -4.28
CA ASN A 102 -0.57 9.68 -2.98
C ASN A 102 0.14 8.33 -3.13
N PRO A 103 1.43 8.20 -2.76
CA PRO A 103 2.21 6.99 -3.01
C PRO A 103 1.67 5.75 -2.30
N SER A 104 1.10 5.90 -1.09
CA SER A 104 0.53 4.77 -0.35
C SER A 104 -0.67 4.15 -1.09
N LEU A 105 -1.54 4.98 -1.69
CA LEU A 105 -2.65 4.47 -2.48
C LEU A 105 -2.16 3.72 -3.73
N PHE A 106 -1.17 4.28 -4.43
CA PHE A 106 -0.58 3.61 -5.59
C PHE A 106 0.09 2.29 -5.19
N GLU A 107 0.74 2.23 -4.02
CA GLU A 107 1.29 0.99 -3.49
C GLU A 107 0.19 -0.05 -3.21
N TRP A 108 -0.97 0.35 -2.66
CA TRP A 108 -2.10 -0.55 -2.49
C TRP A 108 -2.60 -1.10 -3.84
N LEU A 109 -2.74 -0.25 -4.86
CA LEU A 109 -3.18 -0.67 -6.19
C LEU A 109 -2.22 -1.68 -6.86
N HIS A 110 -0.95 -1.73 -6.43
CA HIS A 110 0.08 -2.64 -6.91
C HIS A 110 0.43 -3.77 -5.92
N SER A 111 -0.30 -3.88 -4.80
CA SER A 111 -0.04 -4.95 -3.85
C SER A 111 -0.17 -6.33 -4.52
N PRO A 112 0.82 -7.22 -4.30
CA PRO A 112 0.80 -8.57 -4.87
C PRO A 112 -0.14 -9.52 -4.13
N ILE A 113 -0.71 -9.10 -2.99
CA ILE A 113 -1.62 -9.91 -2.17
C ILE A 113 -2.96 -9.20 -2.08
N ILE A 114 -3.95 -9.72 -2.82
CA ILE A 114 -5.30 -9.16 -2.93
C ILE A 114 -6.27 -10.08 -2.20
N TYR A 115 -7.06 -9.54 -1.26
CA TYR A 115 -8.07 -10.28 -0.50
C TYR A 115 -9.46 -10.18 -1.14
N GLN A 116 -9.83 -8.98 -1.56
CA GLN A 116 -11.10 -8.69 -2.21
C GLN A 116 -10.90 -7.67 -3.33
N MET A 117 -11.62 -7.82 -4.44
CA MET A 117 -11.49 -6.90 -5.59
C MET A 117 -12.80 -6.81 -6.36
N ASP A 118 -13.30 -5.58 -6.52
CA ASP A 118 -14.26 -5.25 -7.57
C ASP A 118 -13.50 -5.02 -8.87
N GLU A 119 -13.62 -5.97 -9.79
CA GLU A 119 -12.82 -5.98 -11.03
C GLU A 119 -13.05 -4.75 -11.89
N GLN A 120 -14.30 -4.28 -11.97
CA GLN A 120 -14.64 -3.11 -12.78
C GLN A 120 -13.99 -1.85 -12.22
N PHE A 121 -14.13 -1.59 -10.91
CA PHE A 121 -13.52 -0.44 -10.25
C PHE A 121 -11.99 -0.44 -10.43
N ILE A 122 -11.35 -1.57 -10.19
CA ILE A 122 -9.89 -1.67 -10.28
C ILE A 122 -9.41 -1.54 -11.72
N HIS A 123 -10.13 -2.09 -12.69
CA HIS A 123 -9.80 -1.92 -14.09
C HIS A 123 -9.85 -0.44 -14.50
N GLU A 124 -10.93 0.28 -14.15
CA GLU A 124 -11.12 1.67 -14.51
C GLU A 124 -10.09 2.60 -13.85
N ILE A 125 -9.79 2.42 -12.55
CA ILE A 125 -8.81 3.28 -11.85
C ILE A 125 -7.38 3.03 -12.37
N ARG A 126 -7.00 1.78 -12.67
CA ARG A 126 -5.67 1.45 -13.21
C ARG A 126 -5.45 2.01 -14.61
N GLN A 127 -6.47 2.10 -15.44
CA GLN A 127 -6.35 2.75 -16.76
C GLN A 127 -5.98 4.24 -16.66
N MET A 128 -6.27 4.87 -15.55
CA MET A 128 -5.94 6.28 -15.33
C MET A 128 -4.57 6.49 -14.65
N GLU A 129 -3.91 5.44 -14.19
CA GLU A 129 -2.72 5.50 -13.34
C GLU A 129 -1.61 6.37 -13.94
N THR A 130 -1.21 6.11 -15.19
CA THR A 130 -0.14 6.85 -15.87
C THR A 130 -0.41 8.35 -15.97
N GLN A 131 -1.68 8.74 -15.99
CA GLN A 131 -2.09 10.14 -16.04
C GLN A 131 -1.93 10.84 -14.70
N TYR A 132 -2.19 10.14 -13.58
CA TYR A 132 -2.25 10.73 -12.23
C TYR A 132 -0.99 10.47 -11.40
N PHE A 133 -0.20 9.44 -11.73
CA PHE A 133 1.05 9.18 -11.01
C PHE A 133 2.08 10.27 -11.28
N ASN A 134 2.70 10.76 -10.20
CA ASN A 134 3.77 11.75 -10.25
C ASN A 134 4.98 11.23 -9.46
N SER A 135 6.04 10.88 -10.18
CA SER A 135 7.27 10.31 -9.63
C SER A 135 8.01 11.25 -8.67
N GLU A 136 7.97 12.56 -8.94
CA GLU A 136 8.62 13.56 -8.08
C GLU A 136 7.95 13.63 -6.71
N LYS A 137 6.61 13.68 -6.67
CA LYS A 137 5.85 13.62 -5.41
C LYS A 137 6.11 12.33 -4.65
N ALA A 138 6.21 11.21 -5.36
CA ALA A 138 6.56 9.94 -4.76
C ALA A 138 7.98 9.98 -4.18
N MET A 139 8.97 10.58 -4.86
CA MET A 139 10.32 10.76 -4.33
C MET A 139 10.33 11.56 -3.02
N PHE A 140 9.59 12.67 -2.93
CA PHE A 140 9.47 13.43 -1.67
C PHE A 140 8.92 12.58 -0.52
N HIS A 141 7.89 11.79 -0.79
CA HIS A 141 7.29 10.93 0.21
C HIS A 141 8.27 9.87 0.72
N TYR A 142 8.94 9.13 -0.17
CA TYR A 142 9.90 8.09 0.22
C TYR A 142 11.18 8.66 0.83
N ASN A 143 11.63 9.85 0.40
CA ASN A 143 12.70 10.59 1.04
C ASN A 143 12.35 10.93 2.50
N HIS A 144 11.13 11.40 2.75
CA HIS A 144 10.69 11.67 4.11
C HIS A 144 10.66 10.40 4.98
N ILE A 145 10.21 9.27 4.40
CA ILE A 145 10.19 7.98 5.11
C ILE A 145 11.61 7.58 5.52
N TYR A 146 12.57 7.54 4.59
CA TYR A 146 13.90 7.07 4.95
C TYR A 146 14.64 8.05 5.86
N LYS A 147 14.44 9.37 5.74
CA LYS A 147 14.98 10.37 6.70
C LYS A 147 14.47 10.13 8.12
N LYS A 148 13.18 9.87 8.30
CA LYS A 148 12.60 9.55 9.60
C LYS A 148 13.25 8.31 10.25
N HIS A 149 13.68 7.35 9.46
CA HIS A 149 14.37 6.15 9.94
C HIS A 149 15.87 6.38 10.18
N ASN A 150 16.47 7.43 9.59
CA ASN A 150 17.90 7.75 9.71
C ASN A 150 18.25 8.53 11.00
N ASP A 151 17.41 9.48 11.42
CA ASP A 151 17.86 10.59 12.30
C ASP A 151 18.10 10.27 13.78
N ARG A 152 17.66 9.15 14.33
CA ARG A 152 17.73 8.98 15.79
C ARG A 152 18.38 7.70 16.34
N TYR A 153 18.59 6.67 15.51
CA TYR A 153 18.95 5.35 16.08
C TYR A 153 20.19 4.68 15.46
N ILE A 154 20.75 5.29 14.43
CA ILE A 154 21.88 4.71 13.69
C ILE A 154 23.19 4.81 14.49
N ARG A 155 23.28 5.78 15.40
CA ARG A 155 24.59 6.14 16.04
C ARG A 155 24.94 5.33 17.28
N ASP A 156 23.98 4.83 18.07
CA ASP A 156 24.31 4.41 19.42
C ASP A 156 23.99 2.96 19.81
N TYR A 157 23.14 2.19 19.10
CA TYR A 157 22.65 0.89 19.63
C TYR A 157 22.47 -0.25 18.63
N GLY A 158 23.00 -0.19 17.44
CA GLY A 158 22.63 -1.14 16.39
C GLY A 158 21.25 -0.82 15.81
N LEU A 159 21.06 -1.05 14.51
CA LEU A 159 19.77 -0.82 13.85
C LEU A 159 18.89 -2.07 14.03
N PRO A 160 17.64 -1.91 14.52
CA PRO A 160 16.65 -2.95 14.31
C PRO A 160 16.58 -3.27 12.83
N LEU A 161 16.75 -4.52 12.46
CA LEU A 161 16.78 -4.99 11.07
C LEU A 161 15.57 -4.49 10.26
N LYS A 162 14.36 -4.47 10.86
CA LYS A 162 13.14 -3.90 10.29
C LYS A 162 13.36 -2.46 9.82
N ARG A 163 13.94 -1.60 10.66
CA ARG A 163 14.15 -0.18 10.34
C ARG A 163 15.16 0.03 9.22
N PHE A 164 16.22 -0.77 9.19
CA PHE A 164 17.20 -0.68 8.12
C PHE A 164 16.62 -1.12 6.77
N LEU A 165 15.81 -2.17 6.74
CA LEU A 165 15.12 -2.58 5.51
C LEU A 165 14.13 -1.51 5.01
N TYR A 166 13.44 -0.80 5.91
CA TYR A 166 12.58 0.35 5.56
C TYR A 166 13.40 1.52 5.00
N TYR A 167 14.53 1.83 5.66
CA TYR A 167 15.48 2.85 5.19
C TYR A 167 15.98 2.53 3.78
N LEU A 168 16.49 1.31 3.60
CA LEU A 168 17.03 0.84 2.33
C LEU A 168 15.95 0.83 1.23
N ARG A 169 14.73 0.36 1.55
CA ARG A 169 13.61 0.38 0.61
C ARG A 169 13.31 1.80 0.14
N GLY A 170 13.25 2.77 1.04
CA GLY A 170 13.00 4.17 0.68
C GLY A 170 14.03 4.72 -0.30
N ILE A 171 15.31 4.43 -0.10
CA ILE A 171 16.41 4.83 -0.99
C ILE A 171 16.28 4.18 -2.37
N LEU A 172 16.05 2.86 -2.41
CA LEU A 172 15.93 2.12 -3.67
C LEU A 172 14.69 2.53 -4.48
N VAL A 173 13.60 2.88 -3.78
CA VAL A 173 12.42 3.49 -4.44
C VAL A 173 12.79 4.83 -5.07
N CYS A 174 13.55 5.70 -4.39
CA CYS A 174 14.02 6.95 -4.99
C CYS A 174 14.92 6.69 -6.22
N LYS A 175 15.75 5.65 -6.17
CA LYS A 175 16.59 5.22 -7.32
C LYS A 175 15.71 4.82 -8.51
N TRP A 176 14.71 3.96 -8.29
CA TRP A 176 13.76 3.57 -9.32
C TRP A 176 13.01 4.77 -9.92
N LEU A 177 12.41 5.62 -9.08
CA LEU A 177 11.65 6.78 -9.52
C LEU A 177 12.48 7.75 -10.36
N SER A 178 13.74 7.93 -9.98
CA SER A 178 14.70 8.76 -10.71
C SER A 178 15.06 8.22 -12.09
N GLN A 179 15.02 6.91 -12.29
CA GLN A 179 15.40 6.24 -13.54
C GLN A 179 14.22 5.92 -14.46
N LYS A 180 13.09 5.53 -13.88
CA LYS A 180 11.95 4.98 -14.62
C LYS A 180 10.72 5.89 -14.62
N ALA A 181 10.59 6.79 -13.64
CA ALA A 181 9.43 7.69 -13.46
C ALA A 181 8.07 6.98 -13.40
N THR A 182 8.05 5.68 -13.04
CA THR A 182 6.86 4.84 -12.89
C THR A 182 6.74 4.33 -11.47
N MET A 183 5.59 3.74 -11.12
CA MET A 183 5.43 3.08 -9.82
C MET A 183 6.49 1.98 -9.63
N PRO A 184 7.24 1.97 -8.52
CA PRO A 184 8.23 0.94 -8.23
C PRO A 184 7.59 -0.41 -7.91
N PRO A 185 8.30 -1.53 -8.11
CA PRO A 185 7.88 -2.83 -7.65
C PRO A 185 7.57 -2.81 -6.14
N VAL A 186 6.44 -3.41 -5.74
CA VAL A 186 6.07 -3.53 -4.32
C VAL A 186 6.95 -4.57 -3.63
N ARG A 187 7.22 -5.69 -4.30
CA ARG A 187 8.15 -6.71 -3.80
C ARG A 187 9.56 -6.16 -3.69
N PHE A 188 10.12 -6.18 -2.47
CA PHE A 188 11.45 -5.61 -2.21
C PHE A 188 12.55 -6.33 -2.99
N LYS A 189 12.45 -7.66 -3.14
CA LYS A 189 13.41 -8.40 -3.96
C LYS A 189 13.43 -7.92 -5.41
N GLU A 190 12.28 -7.68 -6.02
CA GLU A 190 12.19 -7.18 -7.39
C GLU A 190 12.79 -5.77 -7.51
N LEU A 191 12.54 -4.93 -6.50
CA LEU A 191 13.13 -3.59 -6.43
C LEU A 191 14.67 -3.66 -6.32
N VAL A 192 15.22 -4.53 -5.47
CA VAL A 192 16.68 -4.75 -5.33
C VAL A 192 17.26 -5.26 -6.64
N ASP A 193 16.65 -6.28 -7.25
CA ASP A 193 17.12 -6.87 -8.49
C ASP A 193 17.22 -5.83 -9.62
N ALA A 194 16.31 -4.86 -9.63
CA ALA A 194 16.22 -3.83 -10.67
C ALA A 194 17.06 -2.57 -10.41
N THR A 195 17.44 -2.30 -9.16
CA THR A 195 18.07 -1.02 -8.78
C THR A 195 19.49 -1.14 -8.23
N VAL A 196 19.86 -2.29 -7.70
CA VAL A 196 21.22 -2.55 -7.19
C VAL A 196 22.01 -3.23 -8.29
N GLU A 197 23.16 -2.70 -8.65
CA GLU A 197 24.01 -3.24 -9.73
C GLU A 197 25.12 -4.12 -9.16
N GLU A 198 25.64 -3.76 -7.98
CA GLU A 198 26.77 -4.38 -7.32
C GLU A 198 26.40 -5.77 -6.76
N PRO A 199 27.04 -6.87 -7.22
CA PRO A 199 26.71 -8.22 -6.76
C PRO A 199 26.90 -8.40 -5.26
N ASP A 200 27.93 -7.80 -4.68
CA ASP A 200 28.22 -7.90 -3.24
C ASP A 200 27.14 -7.25 -2.40
N MET A 201 26.64 -6.07 -2.81
CA MET A 201 25.54 -5.40 -2.13
C MET A 201 24.24 -6.22 -2.25
N LYS A 202 23.98 -6.81 -3.42
CA LYS A 202 22.84 -7.75 -3.56
C LYS A 202 22.94 -8.94 -2.60
N ALA A 203 24.14 -9.53 -2.49
CA ALA A 203 24.36 -10.67 -1.59
C ALA A 203 24.14 -10.28 -0.11
N LYS A 204 24.66 -9.12 0.31
CA LYS A 204 24.46 -8.59 1.67
C LYS A 204 22.99 -8.30 1.97
N ILE A 205 22.24 -7.69 1.03
CA ILE A 205 20.81 -7.44 1.16
C ILE A 205 20.04 -8.77 1.24
N ALA A 206 20.38 -9.75 0.41
CA ALA A 206 19.75 -11.07 0.44
C ALA A 206 19.98 -11.78 1.80
N HIS A 207 21.17 -11.66 2.37
CA HIS A 207 21.49 -12.17 3.70
C HIS A 207 20.61 -11.51 4.78
N LEU A 208 20.44 -10.19 4.76
CA LEU A 208 19.56 -9.47 5.69
C LEU A 208 18.10 -9.93 5.57
N LEU A 209 17.61 -10.19 4.36
CA LEU A 209 16.26 -10.70 4.14
C LEU A 209 16.06 -12.09 4.74
N GLU A 210 17.07 -12.96 4.65
CA GLU A 210 17.02 -14.29 5.28
C GLU A 210 17.10 -14.21 6.81
N LEU A 211 17.89 -13.29 7.37
CA LEU A 211 17.91 -13.01 8.81
C LEU A 211 16.53 -12.52 9.27
N LYS A 212 15.91 -11.57 8.55
CA LYS A 212 14.58 -11.04 8.91
C LYS A 212 13.49 -12.11 8.92
N LYS A 213 13.50 -13.04 7.99
CA LYS A 213 12.55 -14.16 7.95
C LYS A 213 12.66 -15.11 9.15
N LYS A 214 13.84 -15.18 9.77
CA LYS A 214 14.13 -16.08 10.90
C LYS A 214 14.11 -15.38 12.25
N SER A 215 14.11 -14.06 12.30
CA SER A 215 14.15 -13.24 13.50
C SER A 215 12.77 -12.74 13.88
N ASN A 216 12.61 -12.37 15.15
CA ASN A 216 11.46 -11.59 15.63
C ASN A 216 11.65 -10.10 15.32
N GLU A 217 10.56 -9.34 15.32
CA GLU A 217 10.59 -7.89 14.98
C GLU A 217 11.53 -7.05 15.85
N HIS A 218 11.79 -7.49 17.08
CA HIS A 218 12.62 -6.77 18.07
C HIS A 218 14.10 -7.17 18.06
N ASN A 219 14.51 -8.15 17.26
CA ASN A 219 15.90 -8.54 17.21
C ASN A 219 16.78 -7.43 16.63
N LEU A 220 17.82 -7.10 17.39
CA LEU A 220 18.90 -6.22 16.97
C LEU A 220 19.97 -7.05 16.29
N GLU A 221 20.11 -6.92 14.99
CA GLU A 221 21.21 -7.55 14.26
C GLU A 221 22.20 -6.46 13.83
N PRO A 222 23.51 -6.70 13.95
CA PRO A 222 24.48 -5.75 13.43
C PRO A 222 24.34 -5.65 11.92
N VAL A 223 24.17 -4.44 11.44
CA VAL A 223 24.18 -4.16 10.00
C VAL A 223 25.62 -4.15 9.52
N ASP A 224 25.88 -4.80 8.38
CA ASP A 224 27.17 -4.75 7.71
C ASP A 224 27.57 -3.30 7.43
N GLU A 225 28.77 -2.88 7.91
CA GLU A 225 29.24 -1.50 7.84
C GLU A 225 29.39 -0.99 6.39
N GLU A 226 29.81 -1.86 5.47
CA GLU A 226 29.97 -1.51 4.07
C GLU A 226 28.63 -1.29 3.39
N LEU A 227 27.64 -2.16 3.65
CA LEU A 227 26.27 -1.99 3.16
C LEU A 227 25.63 -0.71 3.73
N PHE A 228 25.89 -0.42 4.99
CA PHE A 228 25.41 0.81 5.63
C PHE A 228 26.01 2.05 4.99
N ALA A 229 27.33 2.09 4.80
CA ALA A 229 28.03 3.19 4.12
C ALA A 229 27.50 3.39 2.70
N TRP A 230 27.37 2.31 1.92
CA TRP A 230 26.78 2.34 0.59
C TRP A 230 25.36 2.93 0.58
N ALA A 231 24.53 2.53 1.52
CA ALA A 231 23.17 3.08 1.63
C ALA A 231 23.16 4.57 2.01
N GLN A 232 24.09 5.02 2.88
CA GLN A 232 24.25 6.44 3.22
C GLN A 232 24.65 7.30 2.04
N GLU A 233 25.58 6.83 1.19
CA GLU A 233 26.00 7.55 -0.03
C GLU A 233 24.80 7.78 -0.96
N TRP A 234 23.97 6.76 -1.19
CA TRP A 234 22.76 6.90 -2.01
C TRP A 234 21.71 7.79 -1.36
N ALA A 235 21.56 7.73 -0.04
CA ALA A 235 20.64 8.60 0.68
C ALA A 235 21.04 10.08 0.53
N GLU A 236 22.33 10.39 0.69
CA GLU A 236 22.84 11.74 0.53
C GLU A 236 22.70 12.23 -0.93
N PHE A 237 23.00 11.39 -1.90
CA PHE A 237 22.78 11.70 -3.32
C PHE A 237 21.32 12.08 -3.61
N TYR A 238 20.34 11.30 -3.10
CA TYR A 238 18.93 11.62 -3.32
C TYR A 238 18.43 12.78 -2.48
N ASN A 239 18.99 13.04 -1.30
CA ASN A 239 18.71 14.25 -0.53
C ASN A 239 19.03 15.50 -1.33
N GLN A 240 20.24 15.57 -1.87
CA GLN A 240 20.70 16.71 -2.69
C GLN A 240 19.87 16.84 -3.98
N LYS A 241 19.59 15.72 -4.66
CA LYS A 241 18.77 15.71 -5.88
C LYS A 241 17.37 16.27 -5.64
N ILE A 242 16.73 15.88 -4.55
CA ILE A 242 15.35 16.28 -4.21
C ILE A 242 15.25 17.77 -3.87
N GLU A 243 16.28 18.39 -3.30
CA GLU A 243 16.32 19.83 -3.03
C GLU A 243 16.16 20.68 -4.29
N HIS A 244 16.52 20.14 -5.43
CA HIS A 244 16.41 20.81 -6.74
C HIS A 244 15.13 20.44 -7.53
N ILE A 245 14.28 19.55 -6.99
CA ILE A 245 13.02 19.18 -7.61
C ILE A 245 11.92 20.14 -7.16
N HIS A 246 11.27 20.77 -8.13
CA HIS A 246 10.09 21.61 -7.90
C HIS A 246 8.90 20.99 -8.63
N PRO A 247 8.12 20.12 -7.96
CA PRO A 247 7.01 19.43 -8.63
C PRO A 247 6.03 20.43 -9.25
N GLU A 248 5.80 20.30 -10.55
CA GLU A 248 4.79 21.10 -11.22
C GLU A 248 3.43 20.92 -10.55
N LYS A 249 2.74 22.02 -10.26
CA LYS A 249 1.34 22.01 -9.81
C LYS A 249 0.42 21.70 -11.00
N LYS A 250 0.51 20.49 -11.52
CA LYS A 250 -0.41 20.03 -12.56
C LYS A 250 -1.80 19.90 -11.98
N THR A 251 -2.73 20.72 -12.44
CA THR A 251 -4.16 20.55 -12.12
C THR A 251 -4.68 19.42 -12.97
N MET A 252 -4.95 18.28 -12.32
CA MET A 252 -5.51 17.12 -13.01
C MET A 252 -7.02 17.27 -13.16
N PRO A 253 -7.59 16.94 -14.34
CA PRO A 253 -9.02 17.03 -14.57
C PRO A 253 -9.80 16.08 -13.65
N ASP A 254 -10.99 16.52 -13.23
CA ASP A 254 -11.84 15.77 -12.30
C ASP A 254 -12.88 14.87 -12.98
N GLU A 255 -13.18 15.13 -14.25
CA GLU A 255 -14.33 14.53 -14.95
C GLU A 255 -14.28 12.99 -14.92
N LYS A 256 -13.11 12.41 -15.20
CA LYS A 256 -12.96 10.93 -15.20
C LYS A 256 -13.14 10.35 -13.80
N LEU A 257 -12.56 11.00 -12.78
CA LEU A 257 -12.69 10.54 -11.39
C LEU A 257 -14.10 10.74 -10.84
N ASN A 258 -14.74 11.86 -11.19
CA ASN A 258 -16.14 12.12 -10.86
C ASN A 258 -17.06 11.09 -11.51
N ARG A 259 -16.79 10.71 -12.76
CA ARG A 259 -17.53 9.68 -13.46
C ARG A 259 -17.35 8.32 -12.79
N LEU A 260 -16.11 7.92 -12.50
CA LEU A 260 -15.80 6.68 -11.80
C LEU A 260 -16.53 6.63 -10.44
N MET A 261 -16.48 7.71 -9.66
CA MET A 261 -17.20 7.81 -8.41
C MET A 261 -18.71 7.62 -8.59
N TYR A 262 -19.31 8.38 -9.49
CA TYR A 262 -20.76 8.32 -9.74
C TYR A 262 -21.21 6.91 -10.17
N ASP A 263 -20.54 6.32 -11.15
CA ASP A 263 -20.89 5.01 -11.68
C ASP A 263 -20.70 3.89 -10.63
N THR A 264 -19.64 3.97 -9.80
CA THR A 264 -19.40 3.02 -8.71
C THR A 264 -20.47 3.12 -7.63
N VAL A 265 -20.78 4.32 -7.14
CA VAL A 265 -21.82 4.53 -6.10
C VAL A 265 -23.18 4.04 -6.60
N LYS A 266 -23.54 4.40 -7.85
CA LYS A 266 -24.80 3.97 -8.45
C LYS A 266 -24.92 2.45 -8.60
N ARG A 267 -23.86 1.79 -9.05
CA ARG A 267 -23.81 0.33 -9.24
C ARG A 267 -23.94 -0.40 -7.90
N MET A 268 -23.26 0.06 -6.84
CA MET A 268 -23.32 -0.55 -5.53
C MET A 268 -24.69 -0.37 -4.87
N ALA A 269 -25.36 0.77 -5.10
CA ALA A 269 -26.74 0.99 -4.62
C ALA A 269 -27.72 -0.02 -5.22
N THR A 270 -27.54 -0.44 -6.47
CA THR A 270 -28.43 -1.42 -7.11
C THR A 270 -28.16 -2.87 -6.70
N GLN A 271 -27.01 -3.16 -6.11
CA GLN A 271 -26.61 -4.48 -5.62
C GLN A 271 -26.93 -4.70 -4.14
N SER A 272 -27.36 -3.65 -3.42
CA SER A 272 -27.75 -3.76 -2.02
C SER A 272 -29.03 -4.58 -1.85
N PRO A 273 -29.11 -5.55 -0.91
CA PRO A 273 -30.29 -6.38 -0.72
C PRO A 273 -31.55 -5.61 -0.29
N ASN A 274 -31.42 -4.35 0.10
CA ASN A 274 -32.51 -3.45 0.50
C ASN A 274 -32.98 -2.48 -0.59
N SER A 275 -32.59 -2.67 -1.84
CA SER A 275 -33.15 -1.87 -2.94
C SER A 275 -34.65 -2.20 -3.08
N PRO A 276 -35.56 -1.20 -3.05
CA PRO A 276 -36.99 -1.46 -3.21
C PRO A 276 -37.21 -2.12 -4.57
N SER A 277 -37.70 -3.38 -4.55
CA SER A 277 -38.11 -4.09 -5.73
C SER A 277 -39.07 -3.19 -6.52
N GLN A 278 -38.76 -2.88 -7.78
CA GLN A 278 -39.71 -2.27 -8.69
C GLN A 278 -40.88 -3.24 -8.86
N HIS A 279 -41.93 -3.06 -8.06
CA HIS A 279 -43.20 -3.73 -8.33
C HIS A 279 -43.70 -3.24 -9.69
N PRO A 280 -44.01 -4.13 -10.61
CA PRO A 280 -44.63 -3.72 -11.86
C PRO A 280 -45.99 -3.11 -11.52
N LYS A 281 -46.22 -1.84 -11.91
CA LYS A 281 -47.53 -1.23 -11.85
C LYS A 281 -48.49 -2.06 -12.70
N ILE A 282 -49.36 -2.77 -12.03
CA ILE A 282 -50.57 -3.37 -12.67
C ILE A 282 -51.45 -2.19 -13.06
N ILE A 283 -51.46 -1.90 -14.34
CA ILE A 283 -52.45 -0.99 -14.96
C ILE A 283 -53.82 -1.73 -14.93
N LYS A 284 -54.77 -1.21 -14.18
CA LYS A 284 -56.18 -1.55 -14.33
C LYS A 284 -56.83 -0.64 -15.35
#